data_af59c0266a70bab5bce7ecf95605830c
#
_entry.id   af59c0266a70bab5bce7ecf95605830c
#
_cell.length_a   1.000
_cell.length_b   1.000
_cell.length_c   1.000
_cell.angle_alpha   90.00
_cell.angle_beta   90.00
_cell.angle_gamma   90.00
#
_symmetry.space_group_name_H-M   'P 1'
#
loop_
_entity.id
_entity.type
_entity.pdbx_description
1 polymer ?
#
loop_
_entity_poly.entity_id
_entity_poly.type
_entity_poly.pdbx_seq_one_letter_code
_entity_poly.pdbx_strand_id
1 'polypeptide(L)'
;MKKIIITTLIAAAASLVQAQSYTFLTYNIRYDNPGDGPDRWELRKEALVGEVLSQQPSVAGFQEVLKSQVDFLDKQLKGYQRYGVGREDGGEKGEYSPVYFDTTAFRLVTASTRWLSATPDKPGKGWDAACERIATVVTLLDRKTGDSLMVINTHWDHIGVEARRNSAGVIRSLLSEWTKSGRNAVFMGDLNAEPGTPPIMQLGKFLRDACPSGQSDNGTFNGFEVNKKRYPRIDYIWLAAPGWKVTHYKVLHPKVNGRQVSDHFPVLVKVRF
;
A
#
# COMPACT_ATOMS: atom_id res chain seq x y z
N MET A 1 40.08 37.45 52.07
CA MET A 1 39.79 36.18 51.39
C MET A 1 38.56 36.36 50.51
N LYS A 2 38.73 36.45 49.18
CA LYS A 2 37.62 36.61 48.22
C LYS A 2 37.11 35.23 47.84
N LYS A 3 35.85 34.94 48.09
CA LYS A 3 35.18 33.70 47.64
C LYS A 3 34.81 33.88 46.17
N ILE A 4 35.35 33.04 45.30
CA ILE A 4 34.96 32.93 43.89
C ILE A 4 33.79 31.94 43.85
N ILE A 5 32.62 32.40 43.42
CA ILE A 5 31.44 31.58 43.17
C ILE A 5 31.52 31.19 41.66
N ILE A 6 31.76 29.92 41.39
CA ILE A 6 31.71 29.36 40.06
C ILE A 6 30.27 28.94 39.80
N THR A 7 29.57 29.66 38.94
CA THR A 7 28.23 29.33 38.48
C THR A 7 28.35 28.41 37.25
N THR A 8 28.09 27.14 37.47
CA THR A 8 28.08 26.15 36.37
C THR A 8 26.78 26.29 35.60
N LEU A 9 26.85 26.82 34.37
CA LEU A 9 25.72 26.82 33.44
C LEU A 9 25.54 25.41 32.88
N ILE A 10 24.48 24.70 33.27
CA ILE A 10 24.07 23.47 32.62
C ILE A 10 23.25 23.86 31.39
N ALA A 11 23.83 23.77 30.23
CA ALA A 11 23.11 23.90 28.95
C ALA A 11 22.29 22.64 28.73
N ALA A 12 20.99 22.70 28.92
CA ALA A 12 20.06 21.64 28.51
C ALA A 12 19.99 21.62 26.99
N ALA A 13 20.64 20.65 26.36
CA ALA A 13 20.46 20.37 24.96
C ALA A 13 19.04 19.83 24.75
N ALA A 14 18.12 20.67 24.33
CA ALA A 14 16.81 20.25 23.82
C ALA A 14 17.05 19.47 22.53
N SER A 15 17.03 18.15 22.59
CA SER A 15 16.98 17.30 21.41
C SER A 15 15.68 17.62 20.69
N LEU A 16 15.76 18.30 19.56
CA LEU A 16 14.65 18.45 18.62
C LEU A 16 14.28 17.04 18.16
N VAL A 17 13.22 16.47 18.75
CA VAL A 17 12.62 15.25 18.24
C VAL A 17 12.07 15.59 16.86
N GLN A 18 12.86 15.27 15.84
CA GLN A 18 12.42 15.41 14.47
C GLN A 18 11.24 14.48 14.26
N ALA A 19 10.06 15.07 14.03
CA ALA A 19 8.84 14.30 13.77
C ALA A 19 9.08 13.28 12.65
N GLN A 20 8.84 12.02 12.94
CA GLN A 20 9.05 10.94 11.99
C GLN A 20 7.95 10.96 10.91
N SER A 21 8.32 10.66 9.70
CA SER A 21 7.40 10.62 8.57
C SER A 21 7.59 9.35 7.75
N TYR A 22 6.49 8.82 7.24
CA TYR A 22 6.50 7.72 6.29
C TYR A 22 5.82 8.13 4.99
N THR A 23 6.27 7.53 3.90
CA THR A 23 5.64 7.64 2.59
C THR A 23 5.12 6.26 2.19
N PHE A 24 3.82 6.16 1.98
CA PHE A 24 3.15 4.95 1.49
C PHE A 24 2.74 5.15 0.05
N LEU A 25 2.92 4.10 -0.75
CA LEU A 25 2.51 4.04 -2.15
C LEU A 25 1.67 2.79 -2.38
N THR A 26 0.51 2.90 -3.00
CA THR A 26 -0.20 1.76 -3.59
C THR A 26 -0.28 1.94 -5.10
N TYR A 27 -0.03 0.88 -5.84
CA TYR A 27 -0.01 0.93 -7.30
C TYR A 27 -0.39 -0.41 -7.92
N ASN A 28 -1.56 -0.51 -8.52
CA ASN A 28 -1.85 -1.59 -9.45
C ASN A 28 -1.00 -1.36 -10.71
N ILE A 29 -0.05 -2.26 -10.96
CA ILE A 29 0.93 -2.08 -12.03
C ILE A 29 0.50 -2.69 -13.36
N ARG A 30 -0.68 -3.26 -13.42
CA ARG A 30 -1.20 -4.06 -14.54
C ARG A 30 -0.29 -5.25 -14.83
N TYR A 31 -0.83 -6.45 -14.79
CA TYR A 31 -0.06 -7.65 -15.12
C TYR A 31 0.48 -7.60 -16.56
N ASP A 32 1.52 -8.39 -16.81
CA ASP A 32 2.10 -8.50 -18.15
C ASP A 32 1.16 -9.27 -19.08
N ASN A 33 0.35 -8.50 -19.80
CA ASN A 33 -0.61 -9.03 -20.78
C ASN A 33 -0.13 -8.70 -22.20
N PRO A 34 0.22 -9.70 -23.01
CA PRO A 34 0.59 -9.49 -24.41
C PRO A 34 -0.49 -8.78 -25.23
N GLY A 35 -1.77 -8.93 -24.84
CA GLY A 35 -2.92 -8.28 -25.49
C GLY A 35 -3.01 -6.77 -25.28
N ASP A 36 -2.25 -6.18 -24.35
CA ASP A 36 -2.27 -4.74 -24.10
C ASP A 36 -1.57 -3.92 -25.21
N GLY A 37 -1.00 -4.56 -26.23
CA GLY A 37 -0.47 -3.90 -27.43
C GLY A 37 0.56 -2.80 -27.12
N PRO A 38 0.24 -1.51 -27.39
CA PRO A 38 1.16 -0.40 -27.12
C PRO A 38 1.34 -0.12 -25.62
N ASP A 39 0.52 -0.67 -24.74
CA ASP A 39 0.58 -0.52 -23.29
C ASP A 39 1.15 -1.76 -22.59
N ARG A 40 1.72 -2.72 -23.36
CA ARG A 40 2.33 -3.93 -22.81
C ARG A 40 3.46 -3.61 -21.83
N TRP A 41 3.70 -4.51 -20.89
CA TRP A 41 4.66 -4.36 -19.79
C TRP A 41 6.05 -3.90 -20.23
N GLU A 42 6.60 -4.52 -21.27
CA GLU A 42 7.95 -4.23 -21.79
C GLU A 42 8.17 -2.75 -22.16
N LEU A 43 7.12 -2.02 -22.54
CA LEU A 43 7.20 -0.62 -22.97
C LEU A 43 7.04 0.38 -21.81
N ARG A 44 6.63 -0.09 -20.62
CA ARG A 44 6.30 0.78 -19.48
C ARG A 44 7.05 0.45 -18.19
N LYS A 45 7.67 -0.71 -18.09
CA LYS A 45 8.29 -1.22 -16.86
C LYS A 45 9.39 -0.30 -16.29
N GLU A 46 10.25 0.27 -17.14
CA GLU A 46 11.32 1.17 -16.70
C GLU A 46 10.76 2.50 -16.19
N ALA A 47 9.75 3.05 -16.84
CA ALA A 47 9.08 4.27 -16.40
C ALA A 47 8.32 4.05 -15.09
N LEU A 48 7.74 2.86 -14.89
CA LEU A 48 7.10 2.49 -13.64
C LEU A 48 8.10 2.49 -12.48
N VAL A 49 9.23 1.83 -12.67
CA VAL A 49 10.30 1.79 -11.65
C VAL A 49 10.85 3.20 -11.40
N GLY A 50 11.08 3.98 -12.46
CA GLY A 50 11.53 5.37 -12.33
C GLY A 50 10.58 6.22 -11.49
N GLU A 51 9.25 6.07 -11.68
CA GLU A 51 8.25 6.74 -10.85
C GLU A 51 8.34 6.29 -9.39
N VAL A 52 8.36 4.99 -9.12
CA VAL A 52 8.46 4.46 -7.76
C VAL A 52 9.71 4.98 -7.05
N LEU A 53 10.88 4.91 -7.71
CA LEU A 53 12.15 5.36 -7.14
C LEU A 53 12.16 6.88 -6.91
N SER A 54 11.52 7.67 -7.78
CA SER A 54 11.43 9.12 -7.61
C SER A 54 10.64 9.54 -6.37
N GLN A 55 9.65 8.73 -5.98
CA GLN A 55 8.82 8.99 -4.80
C GLN A 55 9.45 8.49 -3.49
N GLN A 56 10.45 7.61 -3.55
CA GLN A 56 11.15 7.03 -2.40
C GLN A 56 10.18 6.56 -1.29
N PRO A 57 9.19 5.69 -1.60
CA PRO A 57 8.23 5.27 -0.60
C PRO A 57 8.91 4.48 0.51
N SER A 58 8.54 4.75 1.75
CA SER A 58 8.96 3.91 2.89
C SER A 58 8.38 2.50 2.78
N VAL A 59 7.16 2.42 2.23
CA VAL A 59 6.47 1.15 1.93
C VAL A 59 5.65 1.31 0.65
N ALA A 60 5.76 0.34 -0.25
CA ALA A 60 4.95 0.25 -1.47
C ALA A 60 4.19 -1.07 -1.55
N GLY A 61 2.89 -1.02 -1.84
CA GLY A 61 2.06 -2.18 -2.17
C GLY A 61 1.74 -2.17 -3.66
N PHE A 62 2.08 -3.26 -4.34
CA PHE A 62 1.73 -3.42 -5.75
C PHE A 62 0.62 -4.46 -5.93
N GLN A 63 -0.15 -4.37 -7.02
CA GLN A 63 -1.20 -5.31 -7.36
C GLN A 63 -1.02 -5.76 -8.81
N GLU A 64 -1.62 -6.90 -9.17
CA GLU A 64 -1.52 -7.59 -10.48
C GLU A 64 -0.09 -7.99 -10.87
N VAL A 65 0.77 -8.24 -9.93
CA VAL A 65 2.18 -8.53 -10.23
C VAL A 65 2.36 -10.02 -10.55
N LEU A 66 2.79 -10.36 -11.76
CA LEU A 66 3.18 -11.73 -12.11
C LEU A 66 4.62 -12.03 -11.64
N LYS A 67 4.97 -13.31 -11.57
CA LYS A 67 6.32 -13.74 -11.13
C LYS A 67 7.45 -13.05 -11.92
N SER A 68 7.31 -12.94 -13.26
CA SER A 68 8.30 -12.25 -14.09
C SER A 68 8.45 -10.77 -13.75
N GLN A 69 7.34 -10.10 -13.41
CA GLN A 69 7.33 -8.71 -12.97
C GLN A 69 7.93 -8.57 -11.56
N VAL A 70 7.66 -9.53 -10.65
CA VAL A 70 8.32 -9.59 -9.34
C VAL A 70 9.84 -9.67 -9.52
N ASP A 71 10.32 -10.58 -10.36
CA ASP A 71 11.77 -10.78 -10.60
C ASP A 71 12.43 -9.52 -11.18
N PHE A 72 11.71 -8.80 -12.04
CA PHE A 72 12.17 -7.53 -12.57
C PHE A 72 12.23 -6.46 -11.46
N LEU A 73 11.15 -6.29 -10.69
CA LEU A 73 11.08 -5.31 -9.60
C LEU A 73 12.16 -5.56 -8.53
N ASP A 74 12.40 -6.82 -8.15
CA ASP A 74 13.45 -7.20 -7.17
C ASP A 74 14.85 -6.79 -7.64
N LYS A 75 15.09 -6.83 -8.96
CA LYS A 75 16.37 -6.39 -9.56
C LYS A 75 16.50 -4.87 -9.58
N GLN A 76 15.40 -4.15 -9.74
CA GLN A 76 15.41 -2.70 -9.94
C GLN A 76 15.28 -1.90 -8.64
N LEU A 77 14.44 -2.36 -7.70
CA LEU A 77 14.18 -1.68 -6.44
C LEU A 77 15.26 -2.00 -5.39
N LYS A 78 16.50 -1.56 -5.68
CA LYS A 78 17.62 -1.73 -4.75
C LYS A 78 17.37 -0.98 -3.44
N GLY A 79 17.70 -1.61 -2.31
CA GLY A 79 17.44 -1.06 -0.97
C GLY A 79 16.06 -1.40 -0.43
N TYR A 80 15.19 -2.03 -1.24
CA TYR A 80 13.91 -2.56 -0.78
C TYR A 80 14.01 -4.07 -0.57
N GLN A 81 13.29 -4.53 0.44
CA GLN A 81 12.95 -5.95 0.64
C GLN A 81 11.47 -6.12 0.44
N ARG A 82 11.03 -7.28 0.01
CA ARG A 82 9.61 -7.57 -0.16
C ARG A 82 9.16 -8.85 0.53
N TYR A 83 7.82 -8.95 0.70
CA TYR A 83 7.11 -10.19 0.90
C TYR A 83 5.86 -10.22 0.02
N GLY A 84 5.51 -11.41 -0.46
CA GLY A 84 4.33 -11.71 -1.25
C GLY A 84 4.52 -13.01 -2.00
N VAL A 85 3.41 -13.72 -2.23
CA VAL A 85 3.33 -15.00 -2.95
C VAL A 85 2.24 -14.95 -4.01
N GLY A 86 2.26 -15.89 -4.94
CA GLY A 86 1.22 -16.04 -5.95
C GLY A 86 -0.10 -16.50 -5.34
N ARG A 87 -1.21 -15.92 -5.80
CA ARG A 87 -2.53 -16.12 -5.21
C ARG A 87 -3.13 -17.52 -5.43
N GLU A 88 -2.68 -18.25 -6.46
CA GLU A 88 -3.27 -19.53 -6.83
C GLU A 88 -2.79 -20.69 -5.96
N ASP A 89 -1.51 -20.66 -5.55
CA ASP A 89 -0.89 -21.79 -4.84
C ASP A 89 -0.16 -21.41 -3.54
N GLY A 90 -0.04 -20.09 -3.26
CA GLY A 90 0.77 -19.62 -2.15
C GLY A 90 2.28 -19.73 -2.40
N GLY A 91 2.67 -19.96 -3.64
CA GLY A 91 4.03 -20.03 -4.13
C GLY A 91 4.26 -19.00 -5.25
N GLU A 92 4.39 -19.48 -6.49
CA GLU A 92 4.74 -18.64 -7.63
C GLU A 92 3.61 -18.45 -8.65
N LYS A 93 2.48 -19.16 -8.53
CA LYS A 93 1.40 -19.12 -9.51
C LYS A 93 0.39 -18.02 -9.25
N GLY A 94 -0.05 -17.40 -10.35
CA GLY A 94 -1.02 -16.31 -10.35
C GLY A 94 -0.41 -14.97 -9.99
N GLU A 95 -1.28 -13.99 -9.81
CA GLU A 95 -0.87 -12.63 -9.46
C GLU A 95 -0.50 -12.54 -7.97
N TYR A 96 0.51 -11.71 -7.70
CA TYR A 96 0.92 -11.31 -6.36
C TYR A 96 0.28 -9.97 -5.98
N SER A 97 0.16 -9.75 -4.68
CA SER A 97 -0.06 -8.43 -4.08
C SER A 97 1.08 -8.14 -3.10
N PRO A 98 2.32 -7.95 -3.60
CA PRO A 98 3.50 -7.85 -2.74
C PRO A 98 3.56 -6.52 -1.98
N VAL A 99 4.22 -6.55 -0.82
CA VAL A 99 4.62 -5.36 -0.06
C VAL A 99 6.13 -5.21 -0.14
N TYR A 100 6.60 -4.10 -0.68
CA TYR A 100 8.00 -3.67 -0.67
C TYR A 100 8.20 -2.63 0.43
N PHE A 101 9.31 -2.70 1.14
CA PHE A 101 9.65 -1.74 2.20
C PHE A 101 11.14 -1.39 2.17
N ASP A 102 11.44 -0.12 2.45
CA ASP A 102 12.80 0.40 2.56
C ASP A 102 13.52 -0.25 3.75
N THR A 103 14.64 -0.95 3.47
CA THR A 103 15.43 -1.67 4.48
C THR A 103 16.21 -0.75 5.40
N THR A 104 16.40 0.52 5.03
CA THR A 104 17.00 1.51 5.91
C THR A 104 16.03 2.01 6.98
N ALA A 105 14.73 2.07 6.65
CA ALA A 105 13.67 2.49 7.56
C ALA A 105 13.16 1.32 8.40
N PHE A 106 12.98 0.14 7.79
CA PHE A 106 12.28 -0.98 8.40
C PHE A 106 13.06 -2.30 8.38
N ARG A 107 12.69 -3.18 9.31
CA ARG A 107 13.05 -4.60 9.33
C ARG A 107 11.78 -5.44 9.38
N LEU A 108 11.71 -6.49 8.58
CA LEU A 108 10.63 -7.46 8.62
C LEU A 108 10.65 -8.24 9.94
N VAL A 109 9.51 -8.33 10.61
CA VAL A 109 9.32 -9.13 11.84
C VAL A 109 8.53 -10.39 11.52
N THR A 110 7.35 -10.24 10.91
CA THR A 110 6.53 -11.37 10.46
C THR A 110 5.90 -11.05 9.11
N ALA A 111 5.59 -12.10 8.36
CA ALA A 111 4.86 -11.98 7.12
C ALA A 111 3.95 -13.19 6.92
N SER A 112 2.80 -12.96 6.30
CA SER A 112 1.86 -14.00 5.92
C SER A 112 0.99 -13.56 4.75
N THR A 113 0.44 -14.53 4.03
CA THR A 113 -0.60 -14.30 3.04
C THR A 113 -1.88 -14.91 3.54
N ARG A 114 -3.00 -14.19 3.37
CA ARG A 114 -4.34 -14.63 3.73
C ARG A 114 -5.23 -14.57 2.50
N TRP A 115 -5.93 -15.66 2.20
CA TRP A 115 -6.90 -15.67 1.13
C TRP A 115 -8.18 -14.95 1.59
N LEU A 116 -8.72 -14.13 0.71
CA LEU A 116 -10.00 -13.45 0.94
C LEU A 116 -11.14 -14.44 0.66
N SER A 117 -11.30 -15.38 1.58
CA SER A 117 -12.26 -16.46 1.51
C SER A 117 -12.72 -16.89 2.91
N ALA A 118 -13.64 -17.83 3.00
CA ALA A 118 -14.04 -18.43 4.27
C ALA A 118 -12.91 -19.27 4.91
N THR A 119 -11.87 -19.61 4.15
CA THR A 119 -10.70 -20.38 4.62
C THR A 119 -9.42 -19.61 4.34
N PRO A 120 -9.11 -18.55 5.13
CA PRO A 120 -8.04 -17.61 4.79
C PRO A 120 -6.61 -18.19 4.84
N ASP A 121 -6.43 -19.36 5.43
CA ASP A 121 -5.11 -19.97 5.64
C ASP A 121 -4.65 -20.88 4.47
N LYS A 122 -5.46 -21.02 3.43
CA LYS A 122 -5.16 -21.87 2.27
C LYS A 122 -5.70 -21.28 0.98
N PRO A 123 -5.06 -21.57 -0.18
CA PRO A 123 -5.53 -21.14 -1.49
C PRO A 123 -7.00 -21.50 -1.74
N GLY A 124 -7.73 -20.59 -2.34
CA GLY A 124 -9.11 -20.79 -2.73
C GLY A 124 -9.87 -19.50 -2.98
N LYS A 125 -10.89 -19.62 -3.82
CA LYS A 125 -11.82 -18.53 -4.12
C LYS A 125 -12.75 -18.24 -2.95
N GLY A 126 -13.04 -16.97 -2.72
CA GLY A 126 -13.99 -16.53 -1.71
C GLY A 126 -15.33 -16.16 -2.33
N TRP A 127 -16.41 -16.74 -1.81
CA TRP A 127 -17.80 -16.41 -2.15
C TRP A 127 -18.06 -16.45 -3.66
N ASP A 128 -18.48 -15.32 -4.25
CA ASP A 128 -18.74 -15.14 -5.68
C ASP A 128 -17.55 -14.59 -6.47
N ALA A 129 -16.34 -14.67 -5.91
CA ALA A 129 -15.13 -14.15 -6.57
C ALA A 129 -14.85 -14.86 -7.91
N ALA A 130 -14.42 -14.10 -8.91
CA ALA A 130 -14.00 -14.64 -10.21
C ALA A 130 -12.71 -15.45 -10.13
N CYS A 131 -11.82 -15.09 -9.20
CA CYS A 131 -10.53 -15.74 -8.99
C CYS A 131 -10.13 -15.68 -7.50
N GLU A 132 -9.04 -16.36 -7.15
CA GLU A 132 -8.44 -16.25 -5.82
C GLU A 132 -8.01 -14.82 -5.56
N ARG A 133 -8.30 -14.30 -4.36
CA ARG A 133 -7.87 -12.98 -3.89
C ARG A 133 -7.15 -13.12 -2.56
N ILE A 134 -6.09 -12.34 -2.41
CA ILE A 134 -5.21 -12.43 -1.24
C ILE A 134 -5.02 -11.07 -0.57
N ALA A 135 -4.71 -11.12 0.71
CA ALA A 135 -4.15 -10.03 1.48
C ALA A 135 -2.74 -10.42 1.93
N THR A 136 -1.75 -9.68 1.52
CA THR A 136 -0.37 -9.79 2.01
C THR A 136 -0.24 -8.97 3.27
N VAL A 137 0.12 -9.62 4.38
CA VAL A 137 0.24 -9.01 5.71
C VAL A 137 1.69 -9.05 6.13
N VAL A 138 2.28 -7.89 6.43
CA VAL A 138 3.63 -7.80 6.99
C VAL A 138 3.62 -6.99 8.28
N THR A 139 4.43 -7.41 9.25
CA THR A 139 4.78 -6.61 10.42
C THR A 139 6.19 -6.11 10.26
N LEU A 140 6.35 -4.81 10.25
CA LEU A 140 7.61 -4.10 10.09
C LEU A 140 8.01 -3.47 11.44
N LEU A 141 9.28 -3.59 11.81
CA LEU A 141 9.87 -2.85 12.92
C LEU A 141 10.56 -1.61 12.38
N ASP A 142 10.15 -0.44 12.82
CA ASP A 142 10.88 0.80 12.56
C ASP A 142 12.23 0.77 13.24
N ARG A 143 13.30 0.96 12.48
CA ARG A 143 14.68 0.88 12.98
C ARG A 143 15.06 2.05 13.88
N LYS A 144 14.36 3.18 13.74
CA LYS A 144 14.65 4.40 14.48
C LYS A 144 13.87 4.48 15.79
N THR A 145 12.57 4.13 15.78
CA THR A 145 11.73 4.24 16.97
C THR A 145 11.60 2.95 17.75
N GLY A 146 11.81 1.79 17.10
CA GLY A 146 11.52 0.48 17.67
C GLY A 146 10.03 0.11 17.63
N ASP A 147 9.18 0.96 17.06
CA ASP A 147 7.76 0.69 16.95
C ASP A 147 7.46 -0.33 15.83
N SER A 148 6.39 -1.07 16.03
CA SER A 148 5.92 -2.02 15.03
C SER A 148 4.75 -1.45 14.24
N LEU A 149 4.81 -1.63 12.91
CA LEU A 149 3.79 -1.24 11.94
C LEU A 149 3.28 -2.48 11.23
N MET A 150 1.96 -2.70 11.23
CA MET A 150 1.34 -3.68 10.35
C MET A 150 0.98 -3.03 9.02
N VAL A 151 1.34 -3.68 7.92
CA VAL A 151 0.92 -3.26 6.57
C VAL A 151 0.19 -4.42 5.92
N ILE A 152 -0.98 -4.11 5.34
CA ILE A 152 -1.78 -5.05 4.56
C ILE A 152 -1.93 -4.48 3.16
N ASN A 153 -1.57 -5.28 2.14
CA ASN A 153 -1.77 -4.97 0.73
C ASN A 153 -2.67 -6.03 0.08
N THR A 154 -3.58 -5.61 -0.79
CA THR A 154 -4.57 -6.50 -1.38
C THR A 154 -5.02 -6.04 -2.76
N HIS A 155 -5.62 -6.96 -3.53
CA HIS A 155 -6.41 -6.68 -4.72
C HIS A 155 -7.74 -7.44 -4.61
N TRP A 156 -8.85 -6.70 -4.41
CA TRP A 156 -10.18 -7.29 -4.24
C TRP A 156 -10.78 -7.74 -5.57
N ASP A 157 -11.82 -8.56 -5.49
CA ASP A 157 -12.43 -9.12 -6.69
C ASP A 157 -13.17 -8.06 -7.52
N HIS A 158 -12.95 -8.10 -8.83
CA HIS A 158 -13.50 -7.13 -9.77
C HIS A 158 -14.95 -7.43 -10.18
N ILE A 159 -15.43 -8.68 -9.98
CA ILE A 159 -16.79 -9.11 -10.31
C ILE A 159 -17.61 -9.34 -9.04
N GLY A 160 -17.13 -10.17 -8.12
CA GLY A 160 -17.88 -10.66 -6.97
C GLY A 160 -18.26 -9.56 -5.98
N VAL A 161 -19.55 -9.27 -5.87
CA VAL A 161 -20.08 -8.26 -4.94
C VAL A 161 -19.99 -8.75 -3.49
N GLU A 162 -20.39 -10.01 -3.24
CA GLU A 162 -20.28 -10.62 -1.92
C GLU A 162 -18.83 -10.86 -1.52
N ALA A 163 -17.95 -11.18 -2.48
CA ALA A 163 -16.53 -11.31 -2.24
C ALA A 163 -15.94 -9.98 -1.72
N ARG A 164 -16.22 -8.84 -2.36
CA ARG A 164 -15.77 -7.52 -1.88
C ARG A 164 -16.33 -7.17 -0.50
N ARG A 165 -17.62 -7.43 -0.29
CA ARG A 165 -18.28 -7.15 1.00
C ARG A 165 -17.65 -7.95 2.14
N ASN A 166 -17.43 -9.23 1.93
CA ASN A 166 -16.86 -10.12 2.94
C ASN A 166 -15.34 -9.89 3.12
N SER A 167 -14.64 -9.48 2.05
CA SER A 167 -13.23 -9.09 2.15
C SER A 167 -13.00 -7.97 3.16
N ALA A 168 -13.90 -6.99 3.25
CA ALA A 168 -13.84 -5.95 4.28
C ALA A 168 -13.94 -6.55 5.71
N GLY A 169 -14.71 -7.62 5.89
CA GLY A 169 -14.80 -8.37 7.15
C GLY A 169 -13.50 -9.10 7.49
N VAL A 170 -12.86 -9.74 6.50
CA VAL A 170 -11.55 -10.40 6.68
C VAL A 170 -10.49 -9.37 7.09
N ILE A 171 -10.41 -8.23 6.40
CA ILE A 171 -9.46 -7.15 6.75
C ILE A 171 -9.70 -6.66 8.18
N ARG A 172 -10.96 -6.46 8.57
CA ARG A 172 -11.30 -6.09 9.95
C ARG A 172 -10.77 -7.11 10.96
N SER A 173 -10.97 -8.40 10.69
CA SER A 173 -10.49 -9.48 11.58
C SER A 173 -8.97 -9.48 11.71
N LEU A 174 -8.24 -9.30 10.61
CA LEU A 174 -6.77 -9.23 10.60
C LEU A 174 -6.24 -8.04 11.41
N LEU A 175 -6.94 -6.91 11.39
CA LEU A 175 -6.52 -5.68 12.08
C LEU A 175 -6.96 -5.63 13.54
N SER A 176 -8.02 -6.37 13.94
CA SER A 176 -8.73 -6.13 15.20
C SER A 176 -7.84 -6.22 16.44
N GLU A 177 -7.09 -7.31 16.61
CA GLU A 177 -6.23 -7.50 17.79
C GLU A 177 -5.02 -6.54 17.77
N TRP A 178 -4.52 -6.24 16.57
CA TRP A 178 -3.42 -5.31 16.40
C TRP A 178 -3.80 -3.89 16.82
N THR A 179 -4.94 -3.41 16.34
CA THR A 179 -5.40 -2.03 16.60
C THR A 179 -5.94 -1.85 18.02
N LYS A 180 -6.57 -2.89 18.61
CA LYS A 180 -6.96 -2.88 20.03
C LYS A 180 -5.78 -2.67 20.98
N SER A 181 -4.59 -3.13 20.61
CA SER A 181 -3.36 -2.90 21.37
C SER A 181 -2.75 -1.51 21.16
N GLY A 182 -3.43 -0.60 20.46
CA GLY A 182 -2.97 0.76 20.18
C GLY A 182 -1.86 0.86 19.12
N ARG A 183 -1.52 -0.23 18.46
CA ARG A 183 -0.47 -0.25 17.44
C ARG A 183 -0.96 0.27 16.09
N ASN A 184 -0.08 0.91 15.36
CA ASN A 184 -0.40 1.49 14.05
C ASN A 184 -0.48 0.43 12.96
N ALA A 185 -1.43 0.62 12.02
CA ALA A 185 -1.54 -0.21 10.83
C ALA A 185 -1.91 0.63 9.61
N VAL A 186 -1.47 0.16 8.43
CA VAL A 186 -1.84 0.67 7.12
C VAL A 186 -2.45 -0.46 6.31
N PHE A 187 -3.60 -0.19 5.73
CA PHE A 187 -4.27 -1.07 4.78
C PHE A 187 -4.33 -0.37 3.43
N MET A 188 -3.87 -1.01 2.36
CA MET A 188 -3.84 -0.41 1.03
C MET A 188 -4.11 -1.44 -0.07
N GLY A 189 -4.43 -0.93 -1.25
CA GLY A 189 -4.60 -1.74 -2.44
C GLY A 189 -5.70 -1.26 -3.37
N ASP A 190 -5.89 -2.04 -4.43
CA ASP A 190 -7.01 -1.96 -5.34
C ASP A 190 -8.22 -2.71 -4.74
N LEU A 191 -9.24 -1.99 -4.38
CA LEU A 191 -10.43 -2.54 -3.73
C LEU A 191 -11.58 -2.80 -4.71
N ASN A 192 -11.41 -2.48 -6.01
CA ASN A 192 -12.44 -2.65 -7.04
C ASN A 192 -13.84 -2.14 -6.62
N ALA A 193 -13.85 -1.09 -5.81
CA ALA A 193 -15.07 -0.52 -5.22
C ALA A 193 -14.92 1.00 -5.05
N GLU A 194 -15.90 1.77 -5.53
CA GLU A 194 -15.90 3.23 -5.39
C GLU A 194 -16.35 3.68 -3.98
N PRO A 195 -16.00 4.91 -3.56
CA PRO A 195 -16.51 5.53 -2.35
C PRO A 195 -18.04 5.48 -2.28
N GLY A 196 -18.58 5.27 -1.07
CA GLY A 196 -20.03 5.17 -0.87
C GLY A 196 -20.61 3.78 -1.10
N THR A 197 -19.85 2.84 -1.66
CA THR A 197 -20.28 1.45 -1.78
C THR A 197 -20.21 0.72 -0.43
N PRO A 198 -21.05 -0.32 -0.19
CA PRO A 198 -21.13 -0.99 1.10
C PRO A 198 -19.78 -1.46 1.67
N PRO A 199 -18.87 -2.11 0.89
CA PRO A 199 -17.58 -2.55 1.44
C PRO A 199 -16.69 -1.38 1.87
N ILE A 200 -16.68 -0.26 1.12
CA ILE A 200 -15.90 0.93 1.45
C ILE A 200 -16.47 1.63 2.69
N MET A 201 -17.81 1.73 2.78
CA MET A 201 -18.47 2.25 3.98
C MET A 201 -18.20 1.39 5.22
N GLN A 202 -18.09 0.07 5.06
CA GLN A 202 -17.73 -0.85 6.14
C GLN A 202 -16.31 -0.58 6.65
N LEU A 203 -15.34 -0.36 5.76
CA LEU A 203 -13.97 0.02 6.14
C LEU A 203 -13.95 1.33 6.94
N GLY A 204 -14.68 2.33 6.51
CA GLY A 204 -14.76 3.64 7.16
C GLY A 204 -15.29 3.63 8.59
N LYS A 205 -15.87 2.51 9.05
CA LYS A 205 -16.30 2.35 10.46
C LYS A 205 -15.14 2.10 11.43
N PHE A 206 -13.97 1.66 10.94
CA PHE A 206 -12.84 1.29 11.79
C PHE A 206 -11.47 1.76 11.25
N LEU A 207 -11.42 2.28 10.03
CA LEU A 207 -10.24 2.86 9.40
C LEU A 207 -10.54 4.28 8.94
N ARG A 208 -9.50 5.10 8.87
CA ARG A 208 -9.54 6.43 8.29
C ARG A 208 -8.98 6.39 6.85
N ASP A 209 -9.77 6.78 5.88
CA ASP A 209 -9.30 7.01 4.50
C ASP A 209 -8.25 8.13 4.52
N ALA A 210 -7.10 7.89 3.91
CA ALA A 210 -6.06 8.92 3.80
C ALA A 210 -6.40 10.00 2.77
N CYS A 211 -7.37 9.75 1.88
CA CYS A 211 -7.88 10.73 0.94
C CYS A 211 -8.62 11.85 1.68
N PRO A 212 -8.27 13.12 1.49
CA PRO A 212 -9.00 14.23 2.08
C PRO A 212 -10.45 14.28 1.59
N SER A 213 -11.38 14.60 2.49
CA SER A 213 -12.78 14.77 2.15
C SER A 213 -12.96 15.93 1.15
N GLY A 214 -13.86 15.75 0.17
CA GLY A 214 -14.21 16.79 -0.80
C GLY A 214 -13.31 16.93 -2.03
N GLN A 215 -12.30 16.08 -2.19
CA GLN A 215 -11.50 16.04 -3.43
C GLN A 215 -12.22 15.19 -4.48
N SER A 216 -12.73 15.84 -5.54
CA SER A 216 -13.47 15.20 -6.64
C SER A 216 -12.56 14.51 -7.67
N ASP A 217 -11.28 14.91 -7.79
CA ASP A 217 -10.37 14.52 -8.88
C ASP A 217 -9.39 13.42 -8.49
N ASN A 218 -9.77 12.55 -7.55
CA ASN A 218 -8.93 11.47 -7.03
C ASN A 218 -9.21 10.11 -7.69
N GLY A 219 -9.68 10.10 -8.92
CA GLY A 219 -9.87 8.87 -9.66
C GLY A 219 -8.54 8.15 -9.91
N THR A 220 -8.54 6.83 -9.75
CA THR A 220 -7.31 6.03 -9.78
C THR A 220 -7.27 5.02 -10.93
N PHE A 221 -8.42 4.62 -11.49
CA PHE A 221 -8.48 3.68 -12.61
C PHE A 221 -8.71 4.40 -13.94
N ASN A 222 -7.71 4.39 -14.83
CA ASN A 222 -7.77 5.06 -16.13
C ASN A 222 -8.08 4.11 -17.30
N GLY A 223 -7.83 2.79 -17.17
CA GLY A 223 -8.08 1.79 -18.21
C GLY A 223 -7.26 2.01 -19.47
N PHE A 224 -6.07 2.65 -19.37
CA PHE A 224 -5.26 3.14 -20.49
C PHE A 224 -5.96 4.20 -21.37
N GLU A 225 -7.14 4.71 -20.96
CA GLU A 225 -7.85 5.76 -21.68
C GLU A 225 -7.25 7.14 -21.37
N VAL A 226 -6.83 7.87 -22.40
CA VAL A 226 -6.07 9.14 -22.24
C VAL A 226 -6.98 10.34 -21.98
N ASN A 227 -8.26 10.29 -22.37
CA ASN A 227 -9.17 11.44 -22.38
C ASN A 227 -10.48 11.20 -21.61
N LYS A 228 -10.47 10.40 -20.58
CA LYS A 228 -11.66 10.12 -19.77
C LYS A 228 -12.03 11.34 -18.92
N LYS A 229 -13.33 11.73 -18.94
CA LYS A 229 -13.80 12.88 -18.15
C LYS A 229 -13.79 12.64 -16.64
N ARG A 230 -13.90 11.40 -16.21
CA ARG A 230 -13.89 10.99 -14.80
C ARG A 230 -13.26 9.59 -14.69
N TYR A 231 -12.36 9.44 -13.77
CA TYR A 231 -11.78 8.15 -13.40
C TYR A 231 -12.43 7.67 -12.08
N PRO A 232 -12.91 6.42 -11.97
CA PRO A 232 -13.34 5.87 -10.71
C PRO A 232 -12.17 5.78 -9.72
N ARG A 233 -12.42 6.03 -8.44
CA ARG A 233 -11.45 5.83 -7.38
C ARG A 233 -11.67 4.44 -6.79
N ILE A 234 -10.75 3.53 -7.02
CA ILE A 234 -10.82 2.15 -6.54
C ILE A 234 -9.55 1.72 -5.80
N ASP A 235 -8.48 2.53 -5.85
CA ASP A 235 -7.25 2.31 -5.10
C ASP A 235 -7.22 3.21 -3.85
N TYR A 236 -6.79 2.65 -2.73
CA TYR A 236 -6.89 3.30 -1.42
C TYR A 236 -5.68 3.07 -0.56
N ILE A 237 -5.43 4.04 0.33
CA ILE A 237 -4.58 3.89 1.53
C ILE A 237 -5.43 4.28 2.74
N TRP A 238 -5.62 3.33 3.65
CA TRP A 238 -6.37 3.47 4.88
C TRP A 238 -5.45 3.41 6.09
N LEU A 239 -5.73 4.19 7.10
CA LEU A 239 -4.92 4.31 8.32
C LEU A 239 -5.70 3.84 9.54
N ALA A 240 -5.13 2.91 10.29
CA ALA A 240 -5.47 2.62 11.68
C ALA A 240 -4.34 3.13 12.58
N ALA A 241 -4.19 4.45 12.62
CA ALA A 241 -3.10 5.14 13.28
C ALA A 241 -3.60 6.50 13.79
N PRO A 242 -4.29 6.55 14.96
CA PRO A 242 -5.00 7.75 15.40
C PRO A 242 -4.09 8.96 15.61
N GLY A 243 -2.81 8.75 15.98
CA GLY A 243 -1.82 9.82 16.15
C GLY A 243 -1.22 10.37 14.85
N TRP A 244 -1.42 9.69 13.72
CA TRP A 244 -0.78 10.09 12.48
C TRP A 244 -1.58 11.16 11.74
N LYS A 245 -0.88 12.17 11.23
CA LYS A 245 -1.44 13.22 10.38
C LYS A 245 -1.04 12.97 8.93
N VAL A 246 -2.02 12.92 8.02
CA VAL A 246 -1.75 12.95 6.58
C VAL A 246 -1.27 14.37 6.24
N THR A 247 -0.03 14.46 5.77
CA THR A 247 0.59 15.72 5.36
C THR A 247 0.54 15.93 3.85
N HIS A 248 0.40 14.83 3.11
CA HIS A 248 0.29 14.86 1.66
C HIS A 248 -0.49 13.65 1.16
N TYR A 249 -1.42 13.88 0.24
CA TYR A 249 -2.14 12.86 -0.52
C TYR A 249 -2.07 13.25 -1.99
N LYS A 250 -1.68 12.33 -2.85
CA LYS A 250 -1.59 12.60 -4.28
C LYS A 250 -1.88 11.36 -5.10
N VAL A 251 -2.71 11.50 -6.13
CA VAL A 251 -2.80 10.56 -7.25
C VAL A 251 -1.77 11.03 -8.27
N LEU A 252 -0.83 10.16 -8.61
CA LEU A 252 0.25 10.45 -9.56
C LEU A 252 -0.21 10.05 -10.97
N HIS A 253 0.31 10.73 -11.99
CA HIS A 253 -0.07 10.50 -13.38
C HIS A 253 1.17 10.25 -14.26
N PRO A 254 1.96 9.19 -13.97
CA PRO A 254 3.17 8.92 -14.73
C PRO A 254 2.84 8.54 -16.18
N LYS A 255 3.66 9.06 -17.09
CA LYS A 255 3.54 8.80 -18.53
C LYS A 255 4.87 8.40 -19.15
N VAL A 256 4.79 7.56 -20.16
CA VAL A 256 5.91 7.22 -21.04
C VAL A 256 5.44 7.33 -22.49
N ASN A 257 6.17 8.04 -23.33
CA ASN A 257 5.81 8.26 -24.75
C ASN A 257 4.35 8.75 -24.93
N GLY A 258 3.86 9.61 -24.03
CA GLY A 258 2.50 10.15 -24.06
C GLY A 258 1.39 9.21 -23.57
N ARG A 259 1.73 7.97 -23.21
CA ARG A 259 0.80 6.94 -22.71
C ARG A 259 0.88 6.79 -21.21
N GLN A 260 -0.16 6.27 -20.56
CA GLN A 260 -0.17 5.94 -19.14
C GLN A 260 0.79 4.78 -18.84
N VAL A 261 1.49 4.84 -17.71
CA VAL A 261 2.43 3.78 -17.29
C VAL A 261 1.71 2.53 -16.78
N SER A 262 0.48 2.66 -16.28
CA SER A 262 -0.43 1.57 -15.95
C SER A 262 -1.87 2.01 -16.24
N ASP A 263 -2.80 1.07 -16.31
CA ASP A 263 -4.24 1.35 -16.37
C ASP A 263 -4.80 1.88 -15.03
N HIS A 264 -3.98 1.90 -13.99
CA HIS A 264 -4.21 2.61 -12.72
C HIS A 264 -3.21 3.74 -12.52
N PHE A 265 -3.58 4.70 -11.69
CA PHE A 265 -2.71 5.75 -11.18
C PHE A 265 -2.24 5.40 -9.77
N PRO A 266 -0.93 5.53 -9.46
CA PRO A 266 -0.45 5.30 -8.10
C PRO A 266 -0.99 6.34 -7.12
N VAL A 267 -1.34 5.87 -5.92
CA VAL A 267 -1.73 6.74 -4.80
C VAL A 267 -0.58 6.84 -3.83
N LEU A 268 -0.16 8.08 -3.56
CA LEU A 268 0.92 8.42 -2.63
C LEU A 268 0.35 9.13 -1.41
N VAL A 269 0.77 8.68 -0.22
CA VAL A 269 0.40 9.32 1.06
C VAL A 269 1.65 9.54 1.89
N LYS A 270 1.85 10.77 2.37
CA LYS A 270 2.85 11.05 3.41
C LYS A 270 2.15 11.31 4.75
N VAL A 271 2.66 10.68 5.79
CA VAL A 271 2.17 10.85 7.15
C VAL A 271 3.30 11.31 8.07
N ARG A 272 2.90 12.00 9.16
CA ARG A 272 3.81 12.43 10.24
C ARG A 272 3.18 12.15 11.58
N PHE A 273 3.98 11.84 12.60
CA PHE A 273 3.58 11.56 13.98
C PHE A 273 4.68 12.00 14.96
#